data_3646d0b2fce5023f2955c53d0ac89dc1
#
_entry.id   3646d0b2fce5023f2955c53d0ac89dc1
#
_cell.length_a   1.000
_cell.length_b   1.000
_cell.length_c   1.000
_cell.angle_alpha   90.00
_cell.angle_beta   90.00
_cell.angle_gamma   90.00
#
_symmetry.space_group_name_H-M   'P 1'
#
loop_
_entity.id
_entity.type
_entity.pdbx_description
1 polymer ?
#
loop_
_entity_poly.entity_id
_entity_poly.type
_entity_poly.pdbx_seq_one_letter_code
_entity_poly.pdbx_strand_id
1 'polypeptide(L)'
;KVPRIKINENSSLKPVNYYGLSKLACENIINYSLQNKKNHYAILRYFNVVGSITDLKINKKIYSLFDVISKRIEKKNYKININGKNFDTVDGTPERDFIHMEDLCKIHDKVFNYLKKNKQVTLNCGSGKRYSVLEVIRAFEKKIKRKFYITYKITNPDETQTICSDNSLLKELFRQDITKKKIYNLIKNY
;
A
#
# COMPACT_ATOMS: atom_id res chain seq x y z
N LYS A 1 3.04 -24.25 -3.32
CA LYS A 1 2.45 -22.89 -3.26
C LYS A 1 2.87 -22.25 -1.95
N VAL A 2 3.58 -21.13 -2.00
CA VAL A 2 3.93 -20.38 -0.80
C VAL A 2 2.62 -19.93 -0.12
N PRO A 3 2.46 -20.13 1.21
CA PRO A 3 1.28 -19.66 1.91
C PRO A 3 1.10 -18.16 1.70
N ARG A 4 -0.05 -17.75 1.20
CA ARG A 4 -0.39 -16.34 0.99
C ARG A 4 -0.76 -15.68 2.32
N ILE A 5 0.21 -15.63 3.23
CA ILE A 5 0.03 -15.11 4.58
C ILE A 5 -0.15 -13.58 4.50
N LYS A 6 -1.14 -13.06 5.23
CA LYS A 6 -1.27 -11.64 5.48
C LYS A 6 -0.34 -11.22 6.61
N ILE A 7 0.20 -10.02 6.51
CA ILE A 7 1.12 -9.44 7.48
C ILE A 7 0.30 -8.71 8.54
N ASN A 8 0.32 -9.20 9.79
CA ASN A 8 -0.27 -8.51 10.93
C ASN A 8 0.78 -7.65 11.67
N GLU A 9 0.37 -6.91 12.67
CA GLU A 9 1.23 -5.99 13.41
C GLU A 9 2.33 -6.70 14.20
N ASN A 10 2.10 -7.97 14.57
CA ASN A 10 3.05 -8.84 15.31
C ASN A 10 3.99 -9.63 14.38
N SER A 11 3.82 -9.51 13.07
CA SER A 11 4.69 -10.19 12.11
C SER A 11 6.13 -9.71 12.24
N SER A 12 7.10 -10.62 12.11
CA SER A 12 8.53 -10.30 12.18
C SER A 12 8.91 -9.24 11.14
N LEU A 13 9.55 -8.16 11.60
CA LEU A 13 10.01 -7.07 10.75
C LEU A 13 11.42 -7.39 10.25
N LYS A 14 11.52 -7.73 8.95
CA LYS A 14 12.78 -8.06 8.27
C LYS A 14 12.97 -7.12 7.08
N PRO A 15 13.50 -5.91 7.29
CA PRO A 15 13.72 -4.97 6.20
C PRO A 15 14.77 -5.51 5.22
N VAL A 16 14.45 -5.46 3.93
CA VAL A 16 15.33 -5.92 2.83
C VAL A 16 16.06 -4.77 2.15
N ASN A 17 15.81 -3.51 2.59
CA ASN A 17 16.46 -2.33 2.02
C ASN A 17 16.61 -1.21 3.08
N TYR A 18 17.42 -0.21 2.74
CA TYR A 18 17.74 0.91 3.66
C TYR A 18 16.50 1.72 4.07
N TYR A 19 15.52 1.87 3.19
CA TYR A 19 14.27 2.56 3.53
C TYR A 19 13.49 1.81 4.60
N GLY A 20 13.29 0.51 4.44
CA GLY A 20 12.65 -0.33 5.45
C GLY A 20 13.41 -0.32 6.78
N LEU A 21 14.75 -0.40 6.73
CA LEU A 21 15.59 -0.34 7.91
C LEU A 21 15.44 1.01 8.65
N SER A 22 15.42 2.13 7.92
CA SER A 22 15.23 3.45 8.53
C SER A 22 13.87 3.58 9.22
N LYS A 23 12.79 3.00 8.63
CA LYS A 23 11.47 3.01 9.26
C LYS A 23 11.41 2.14 10.51
N LEU A 24 12.02 0.97 10.50
CA LEU A 24 12.15 0.12 11.69
C LEU A 24 12.94 0.83 12.80
N ALA A 25 14.02 1.51 12.47
CA ALA A 25 14.78 2.31 13.44
C ALA A 25 13.92 3.42 14.07
N CYS A 26 13.12 4.13 13.26
CA CYS A 26 12.16 5.13 13.76
C CYS A 26 11.13 4.52 14.72
N GLU A 27 10.54 3.36 14.40
CA GLU A 27 9.61 2.67 15.29
C GLU A 27 10.27 2.31 16.63
N ASN A 28 11.48 1.76 16.61
CA ASN A 28 12.22 1.39 17.81
C ASN A 28 12.54 2.63 18.67
N ILE A 29 12.99 3.74 18.07
CA ILE A 29 13.25 5.00 18.76
C ILE A 29 11.98 5.53 19.42
N ILE A 30 10.85 5.56 18.71
CA ILE A 30 9.56 6.03 19.25
C ILE A 30 9.15 5.16 20.44
N ASN A 31 9.14 3.85 20.27
CA ASN A 31 8.76 2.91 21.32
C ASN A 31 9.65 3.09 22.57
N TYR A 32 10.97 3.12 22.40
CA TYR A 32 11.89 3.30 23.51
C TYR A 32 11.74 4.67 24.21
N SER A 33 11.61 5.74 23.42
CA SER A 33 11.55 7.10 23.96
C SER A 33 10.22 7.42 24.66
N LEU A 34 9.12 6.75 24.29
CA LEU A 34 7.78 7.10 24.75
C LEU A 34 7.14 6.04 25.67
N GLN A 35 7.71 4.84 25.80
CA GLN A 35 7.12 3.73 26.57
C GLN A 35 6.77 4.07 28.03
N ASN A 36 7.55 4.94 28.67
CA ASN A 36 7.37 5.34 30.08
C ASN A 36 6.85 6.79 30.24
N LYS A 37 6.44 7.44 29.14
CA LYS A 37 5.96 8.83 29.18
C LYS A 37 4.43 8.90 29.18
N LYS A 38 3.90 10.06 29.57
CA LYS A 38 2.46 10.36 29.51
C LYS A 38 1.96 10.66 28.09
N ASN A 39 2.84 10.58 27.11
CA ASN A 39 2.52 10.89 25.71
C ASN A 39 1.72 9.77 25.08
N HIS A 40 0.75 10.13 24.25
CA HIS A 40 -0.02 9.21 23.43
C HIS A 40 0.52 9.22 22.00
N TYR A 41 0.73 8.06 21.40
CA TYR A 41 1.28 7.97 20.05
C TYR A 41 0.71 6.79 19.25
N ALA A 42 0.76 6.90 17.94
CA ALA A 42 0.44 5.81 17.04
C ALA A 42 1.55 5.57 16.01
N ILE A 43 1.83 4.31 15.74
CA ILE A 43 2.68 3.89 14.64
C ILE A 43 1.78 3.34 13.54
N LEU A 44 1.72 4.05 12.41
CA LEU A 44 0.88 3.68 11.28
C LEU A 44 1.76 3.15 10.14
N ARG A 45 1.70 1.84 9.91
CA ARG A 45 2.46 1.16 8.86
C ARG A 45 1.67 1.18 7.56
N TYR A 46 2.04 2.08 6.66
CA TYR A 46 1.34 2.23 5.38
C TYR A 46 1.74 1.16 4.38
N PHE A 47 0.74 0.62 3.73
CA PHE A 47 0.90 -0.14 2.50
C PHE A 47 0.90 0.81 1.29
N ASN A 48 0.64 0.33 0.08
CA ASN A 48 0.77 1.21 -1.09
C ASN A 48 -0.41 2.19 -1.17
N VAL A 49 -0.14 3.46 -0.87
CA VAL A 49 -1.16 4.51 -0.92
C VAL A 49 -1.37 4.97 -2.35
N VAL A 50 -2.63 5.04 -2.75
CA VAL A 50 -3.05 5.46 -4.10
C VAL A 50 -4.23 6.43 -4.05
N GLY A 51 -4.45 7.15 -5.14
CA GLY A 51 -5.51 8.15 -5.24
C GLY A 51 -5.08 9.53 -4.72
N SER A 52 -5.92 10.51 -5.00
CA SER A 52 -5.82 11.88 -4.51
C SER A 52 -7.15 12.32 -3.94
N ILE A 53 -7.14 13.20 -2.94
CA ILE A 53 -8.35 13.80 -2.37
C ILE A 53 -8.73 15.06 -3.14
N THR A 54 -7.75 15.70 -3.78
CA THR A 54 -7.92 16.97 -4.47
C THR A 54 -7.20 16.95 -5.82
N ASP A 55 -7.63 17.83 -6.73
CA ASP A 55 -6.98 18.10 -8.02
C ASP A 55 -5.65 18.86 -7.86
N LEU A 56 -5.11 18.95 -6.67
CA LEU A 56 -3.83 19.58 -6.40
C LEU A 56 -2.73 18.85 -7.17
N LYS A 57 -2.19 19.51 -8.18
CA LYS A 57 -0.98 19.09 -8.90
C LYS A 57 0.22 19.24 -7.97
N ILE A 58 0.39 18.28 -7.06
CA ILE A 58 1.59 18.20 -6.24
C ILE A 58 2.72 17.73 -7.18
N ASN A 59 3.82 18.46 -7.22
CA ASN A 59 5.04 18.03 -7.94
C ASN A 59 5.62 16.77 -7.27
N LYS A 60 5.08 15.61 -7.62
CA LYS A 60 5.49 14.32 -7.05
C LYS A 60 6.75 13.84 -7.76
N LYS A 61 7.87 13.75 -7.03
CA LYS A 61 9.07 13.02 -7.47
C LYS A 61 8.91 11.49 -7.36
N ILE A 62 7.97 11.01 -6.54
CA ILE A 62 7.74 9.59 -6.29
C ILE A 62 6.48 9.17 -7.04
N TYR A 63 6.60 8.12 -7.82
CA TYR A 63 5.52 7.61 -8.64
C TYR A 63 5.08 6.25 -8.14
N SER A 64 3.81 6.15 -7.71
CA SER A 64 3.16 4.87 -7.55
C SER A 64 2.97 4.19 -8.92
N LEU A 65 2.68 2.89 -8.91
CA LEU A 65 2.28 2.18 -10.14
C LEU A 65 1.14 2.91 -10.88
N PHE A 66 0.16 3.43 -10.13
CA PHE A 66 -1.00 4.16 -10.66
C PHE A 66 -0.56 5.47 -11.33
N ASP A 67 0.36 6.23 -10.69
CA ASP A 67 0.88 7.47 -11.28
C ASP A 67 1.65 7.21 -12.58
N VAL A 68 2.45 6.13 -12.61
CA VAL A 68 3.18 5.72 -13.82
C VAL A 68 2.21 5.41 -14.95
N ILE A 69 1.17 4.62 -14.68
CA ILE A 69 0.16 4.26 -15.69
C ILE A 69 -0.56 5.52 -16.18
N SER A 70 -1.02 6.39 -15.28
CA SER A 70 -1.74 7.61 -15.63
C SER A 70 -0.91 8.55 -16.50
N LYS A 71 0.36 8.77 -16.15
CA LYS A 71 1.28 9.56 -16.98
C LYS A 71 1.51 8.94 -18.36
N ARG A 72 1.52 7.61 -18.48
CA ARG A 72 1.59 6.94 -19.77
C ARG A 72 0.34 7.19 -20.61
N ILE A 73 -0.83 7.17 -19.98
CA ILE A 73 -2.10 7.49 -20.64
C ILE A 73 -2.13 8.93 -21.12
N GLU A 74 -1.79 9.90 -20.24
CA GLU A 74 -1.73 11.34 -20.59
C GLU A 74 -0.82 11.60 -21.79
N LYS A 75 0.35 10.96 -21.82
CA LYS A 75 1.32 11.08 -22.92
C LYS A 75 0.97 10.23 -24.14
N LYS A 76 -0.17 9.54 -24.16
CA LYS A 76 -0.57 8.57 -25.22
C LYS A 76 0.52 7.53 -25.52
N ASN A 77 1.36 7.22 -24.53
CA ASN A 77 2.44 6.24 -24.62
C ASN A 77 2.04 4.96 -23.85
N TYR A 78 1.48 4.01 -24.56
CA TYR A 78 0.92 2.78 -24.00
C TYR A 78 1.95 1.66 -23.86
N LYS A 79 3.21 1.98 -23.53
CA LYS A 79 4.28 1.02 -23.23
C LYS A 79 4.55 0.99 -21.74
N ILE A 80 4.55 -0.20 -21.14
CA ILE A 80 4.80 -0.41 -19.70
C ILE A 80 5.78 -1.56 -19.49
N ASN A 81 6.75 -1.34 -18.61
CA ASN A 81 7.68 -2.37 -18.17
C ASN A 81 7.26 -2.87 -16.79
N ILE A 82 7.12 -4.18 -16.62
CA ILE A 82 6.88 -4.83 -15.34
C ILE A 82 8.18 -5.44 -14.85
N ASN A 83 8.51 -5.24 -13.58
CA ASN A 83 9.68 -5.85 -12.95
C ASN A 83 9.34 -7.30 -12.55
N GLY A 84 9.89 -8.26 -13.30
CA GLY A 84 9.68 -9.68 -13.06
C GLY A 84 8.37 -10.26 -13.62
N LYS A 85 8.44 -11.55 -13.95
CA LYS A 85 7.33 -12.37 -14.46
C LYS A 85 7.25 -13.74 -13.79
N ASN A 86 8.26 -14.10 -13.02
CA ASN A 86 8.45 -15.46 -12.51
C ASN A 86 8.18 -15.57 -11.00
N PHE A 87 7.29 -14.72 -10.46
CA PHE A 87 6.85 -14.84 -9.08
C PHE A 87 5.81 -15.97 -8.95
N ASP A 88 5.79 -16.65 -7.82
CA ASP A 88 4.76 -17.65 -7.49
C ASP A 88 3.44 -16.94 -7.11
N THR A 89 2.85 -16.26 -8.09
CA THR A 89 1.58 -15.56 -8.03
C THR A 89 0.66 -16.04 -9.15
N VAL A 90 -0.59 -15.58 -9.19
CA VAL A 90 -1.56 -16.07 -10.18
C VAL A 90 -1.13 -15.78 -11.63
N ASP A 91 -0.49 -14.64 -11.86
CA ASP A 91 -0.09 -14.18 -13.20
C ASP A 91 1.41 -13.96 -13.35
N GLY A 92 2.20 -14.39 -12.36
CA GLY A 92 3.64 -14.27 -12.35
C GLY A 92 4.17 -12.88 -12.00
N THR A 93 3.30 -11.88 -11.76
CA THR A 93 3.71 -10.54 -11.38
C THR A 93 3.55 -10.31 -9.86
N PRO A 94 4.31 -9.36 -9.24
CA PRO A 94 4.21 -9.11 -7.82
C PRO A 94 2.80 -8.68 -7.39
N GLU A 95 2.38 -9.12 -6.18
CA GLU A 95 1.10 -8.73 -5.58
C GLU A 95 1.33 -7.66 -4.49
N ARG A 96 0.48 -6.64 -4.48
CA ARG A 96 0.53 -5.53 -3.51
C ARG A 96 -0.85 -5.23 -2.94
N ASP A 97 -0.85 -4.71 -1.73
CA ASP A 97 -2.03 -4.14 -1.08
C ASP A 97 -2.06 -2.64 -1.35
N PHE A 98 -3.14 -2.16 -1.93
CA PHE A 98 -3.35 -0.74 -2.23
C PHE A 98 -4.47 -0.18 -1.37
N ILE A 99 -4.18 0.90 -0.64
CA ILE A 99 -5.15 1.66 0.13
C ILE A 99 -5.41 3.02 -0.52
N HIS A 100 -6.67 3.43 -0.58
CA HIS A 100 -7.00 4.76 -1.09
C HIS A 100 -6.67 5.85 -0.06
N MET A 101 -6.18 7.00 -0.52
CA MET A 101 -5.82 8.13 0.35
C MET A 101 -6.97 8.55 1.27
N GLU A 102 -8.21 8.60 0.79
CA GLU A 102 -9.38 8.91 1.63
C GLU A 102 -9.59 7.91 2.76
N ASP A 103 -9.38 6.61 2.50
CA ASP A 103 -9.53 5.59 3.54
C ASP A 103 -8.39 5.71 4.56
N LEU A 104 -7.19 6.05 4.11
CA LEU A 104 -6.06 6.34 4.99
C LEU A 104 -6.34 7.56 5.87
N CYS A 105 -6.90 8.64 5.33
CA CYS A 105 -7.30 9.81 6.12
C CYS A 105 -8.35 9.48 7.18
N LYS A 106 -9.33 8.63 6.86
CA LYS A 106 -10.31 8.16 7.85
C LYS A 106 -9.66 7.35 8.96
N ILE A 107 -8.63 6.55 8.64
CA ILE A 107 -7.85 5.83 9.66
C ILE A 107 -7.17 6.83 10.60
N HIS A 108 -6.53 7.89 10.08
CA HIS A 108 -5.90 8.91 10.90
C HIS A 108 -6.88 9.59 11.85
N ASP A 109 -8.03 10.02 11.36
CA ASP A 109 -9.07 10.63 12.20
C ASP A 109 -9.52 9.69 13.33
N LYS A 110 -9.78 8.43 13.00
CA LYS A 110 -10.17 7.44 14.01
C LYS A 110 -9.06 7.15 15.00
N VAL A 111 -7.81 7.06 14.57
CA VAL A 111 -6.65 6.87 15.46
C VAL A 111 -6.46 8.06 16.35
N PHE A 112 -6.60 9.29 15.84
CA PHE A 112 -6.54 10.51 16.67
C PHE A 112 -7.60 10.47 17.79
N ASN A 113 -8.83 10.09 17.47
CA ASN A 113 -9.89 9.96 18.48
C ASN A 113 -9.65 8.78 19.45
N TYR A 114 -9.07 7.68 18.99
CA TYR A 114 -8.68 6.55 19.83
C TYR A 114 -7.62 6.95 20.86
N LEU A 115 -6.62 7.73 20.46
CA LEU A 115 -5.52 8.19 21.32
C LEU A 115 -5.98 9.16 22.43
N LYS A 116 -7.17 9.75 22.35
CA LYS A 116 -7.72 10.56 23.47
C LYS A 116 -7.96 9.72 24.73
N LYS A 117 -8.15 8.40 24.58
CA LYS A 117 -8.47 7.47 25.68
C LYS A 117 -7.41 6.38 25.88
N ASN A 118 -6.52 6.17 24.91
CA ASN A 118 -5.55 5.08 24.89
C ASN A 118 -4.14 5.64 24.67
N LYS A 119 -3.14 5.01 25.31
CA LYS A 119 -1.78 5.54 25.29
C LYS A 119 -1.06 5.34 23.95
N GLN A 120 -1.23 4.17 23.34
CA GLN A 120 -0.49 3.84 22.14
C GLN A 120 -1.22 2.80 21.28
N VAL A 121 -0.89 2.80 20.00
CA VAL A 121 -1.32 1.75 19.06
C VAL A 121 -0.35 1.65 17.88
N THR A 122 -0.09 0.44 17.42
CA THR A 122 0.55 0.16 16.13
C THR A 122 -0.51 -0.46 15.22
N LEU A 123 -0.66 0.05 13.99
CA LEU A 123 -1.68 -0.41 13.04
C LEU A 123 -1.13 -0.54 11.63
N ASN A 124 -1.48 -1.63 10.97
CA ASN A 124 -1.30 -1.79 9.53
C ASN A 124 -2.39 -1.02 8.77
N CYS A 125 -1.97 -0.03 7.99
CA CYS A 125 -2.85 0.79 7.18
C CYS A 125 -2.86 0.29 5.72
N GLY A 126 -3.51 -0.85 5.49
CA GLY A 126 -3.74 -1.46 4.19
C GLY A 126 -5.20 -1.79 3.97
N SER A 127 -5.55 -2.24 2.77
CA SER A 127 -6.92 -2.64 2.44
C SER A 127 -7.23 -4.09 2.81
N GLY A 128 -6.21 -4.90 3.06
CA GLY A 128 -6.33 -6.35 3.25
C GLY A 128 -6.66 -7.09 1.95
N LYS A 129 -6.55 -6.43 0.79
CA LYS A 129 -6.79 -6.98 -0.54
C LYS A 129 -5.52 -6.96 -1.37
N ARG A 130 -5.27 -8.05 -2.07
CA ARG A 130 -4.13 -8.20 -2.99
C ARG A 130 -4.58 -7.90 -4.40
N TYR A 131 -3.71 -7.21 -5.11
CA TYR A 131 -3.83 -7.01 -6.54
C TYR A 131 -2.44 -7.20 -7.15
N SER A 132 -2.36 -7.98 -8.21
CA SER A 132 -1.12 -8.09 -8.95
C SER A 132 -0.86 -6.82 -9.77
N VAL A 133 0.39 -6.61 -10.15
CA VAL A 133 0.74 -5.49 -11.04
C VAL A 133 -0.03 -5.59 -12.35
N LEU A 134 -0.17 -6.80 -12.90
CA LEU A 134 -0.90 -7.02 -14.13
C LEU A 134 -2.40 -6.76 -13.98
N GLU A 135 -3.02 -7.17 -12.87
CA GLU A 135 -4.44 -6.85 -12.58
C GLU A 135 -4.69 -5.34 -12.55
N VAL A 136 -3.78 -4.56 -11.94
CA VAL A 136 -3.87 -3.09 -11.94
C VAL A 136 -3.83 -2.56 -13.36
N ILE A 137 -2.87 -2.99 -14.19
CA ILE A 137 -2.76 -2.57 -15.59
C ILE A 137 -4.04 -2.92 -16.36
N ARG A 138 -4.56 -4.15 -16.20
CA ARG A 138 -5.79 -4.59 -16.86
C ARG A 138 -7.03 -3.78 -16.44
N ALA A 139 -7.09 -3.35 -15.18
CA ALA A 139 -8.15 -2.47 -14.72
C ALA A 139 -8.12 -1.10 -15.44
N PHE A 140 -6.92 -0.51 -15.62
CA PHE A 140 -6.77 0.71 -16.41
C PHE A 140 -7.11 0.49 -17.89
N GLU A 141 -6.65 -0.60 -18.52
CA GLU A 141 -7.00 -0.94 -19.90
C GLU A 141 -8.52 -0.99 -20.11
N LYS A 142 -9.23 -1.62 -19.17
CA LYS A 142 -10.71 -1.69 -19.22
C LYS A 142 -11.33 -0.29 -19.13
N LYS A 143 -10.79 0.59 -18.28
CA LYS A 143 -11.28 1.96 -18.12
C LYS A 143 -11.09 2.79 -19.38
N ILE A 144 -9.90 2.73 -20.00
CA ILE A 144 -9.57 3.56 -21.17
C ILE A 144 -9.94 2.88 -22.50
N LYS A 145 -10.43 1.63 -22.45
CA LYS A 145 -10.75 0.78 -23.63
C LYS A 145 -9.57 0.61 -24.59
N ARG A 146 -8.36 0.57 -24.06
CA ARG A 146 -7.12 0.43 -24.83
C ARG A 146 -6.11 -0.46 -24.12
N LYS A 147 -5.37 -1.29 -24.89
CA LYS A 147 -4.34 -2.20 -24.37
C LYS A 147 -2.99 -1.49 -24.22
N PHE A 148 -2.21 -1.92 -23.20
CA PHE A 148 -0.80 -1.58 -23.06
C PHE A 148 0.07 -2.63 -23.73
N TYR A 149 1.15 -2.19 -24.35
CA TYR A 149 2.26 -3.06 -24.73
C TYR A 149 3.13 -3.30 -23.51
N ILE A 150 3.10 -4.52 -22.99
CA ILE A 150 3.77 -4.92 -21.75
C ILE A 150 5.07 -5.61 -22.09
N THR A 151 6.17 -5.15 -21.48
CA THR A 151 7.46 -5.84 -21.48
C THR A 151 7.83 -6.20 -20.05
N TYR A 152 8.59 -7.28 -19.88
CA TYR A 152 9.03 -7.76 -18.58
C TYR A 152 10.53 -7.55 -18.44
N LYS A 153 10.96 -6.97 -17.33
CA LYS A 153 12.35 -6.89 -16.93
C LYS A 153 12.75 -8.12 -16.14
N ILE A 154 14.06 -8.32 -15.99
CA ILE A 154 14.59 -9.35 -15.08
C ILE A 154 14.08 -9.09 -13.68
N THR A 155 13.65 -10.14 -12.99
CA THR A 155 13.19 -10.07 -11.60
C THR A 155 14.33 -9.62 -10.71
N ASN A 156 14.11 -8.54 -9.93
CA ASN A 156 15.05 -8.16 -8.89
C ASN A 156 14.94 -9.19 -7.75
N PRO A 157 16.04 -9.82 -7.31
CA PRO A 157 16.03 -10.78 -6.19
C PRO A 157 15.46 -10.19 -4.89
N ASP A 158 15.63 -8.89 -4.68
CA ASP A 158 15.14 -8.17 -3.49
C ASP A 158 13.66 -7.75 -3.59
N GLU A 159 13.03 -8.02 -4.73
CA GLU A 159 11.60 -7.68 -4.93
C GLU A 159 10.71 -8.66 -4.17
N THR A 160 9.98 -8.17 -3.20
CA THR A 160 9.03 -9.00 -2.43
C THR A 160 7.88 -9.46 -3.32
N GLN A 161 7.65 -10.78 -3.36
CA GLN A 161 6.62 -11.41 -4.18
C GLN A 161 5.21 -10.91 -3.85
N THR A 162 4.82 -10.99 -2.57
CA THR A 162 3.47 -10.64 -2.11
C THR A 162 3.55 -9.83 -0.82
N ILE A 163 2.89 -8.68 -0.81
CA ILE A 163 2.72 -7.84 0.38
C ILE A 163 1.24 -7.52 0.55
N CYS A 164 0.64 -7.97 1.66
CA CYS A 164 -0.76 -7.73 1.97
C CYS A 164 -0.96 -7.60 3.48
N SER A 165 -1.67 -6.57 3.90
CA SER A 165 -2.00 -6.37 5.32
C SER A 165 -3.02 -7.38 5.82
N ASP A 166 -2.86 -7.81 7.05
CA ASP A 166 -3.98 -8.21 7.88
C ASP A 166 -4.52 -6.95 8.56
N ASN A 167 -5.73 -6.58 8.26
CA ASN A 167 -6.40 -5.42 8.85
C ASN A 167 -7.47 -5.80 9.88
N SER A 168 -7.33 -6.99 10.49
CA SER A 168 -8.26 -7.48 11.52
C SER A 168 -8.28 -6.57 12.74
N LEU A 169 -7.09 -6.17 13.23
CA LEU A 169 -6.98 -5.24 14.36
C LEU A 169 -7.63 -3.88 14.06
N LEU A 170 -7.43 -3.35 12.85
CA LEU A 170 -8.05 -2.10 12.42
C LEU A 170 -9.59 -2.19 12.45
N LYS A 171 -10.15 -3.31 11.98
CA LYS A 171 -11.59 -3.55 11.97
C LYS A 171 -12.15 -3.73 13.38
N GLU A 172 -11.44 -4.46 14.23
CA GLU A 172 -11.80 -4.69 15.63
C GLU A 172 -11.87 -3.36 16.40
N LEU A 173 -10.80 -2.56 16.37
CA LEU A 173 -10.72 -1.31 17.10
C LEU A 173 -11.78 -0.29 16.67
N PHE A 174 -12.09 -0.22 15.40
CA PHE A 174 -13.03 0.79 14.88
C PHE A 174 -14.42 0.24 14.55
N ARG A 175 -14.66 -1.06 14.81
CA ARG A 175 -15.96 -1.76 14.61
C ARG A 175 -16.59 -1.50 13.23
N GLN A 176 -15.77 -1.25 12.22
CA GLN A 176 -16.22 -1.05 10.83
C GLN A 176 -15.09 -1.31 9.83
N ASP A 177 -15.48 -1.72 8.64
CA ASP A 177 -14.57 -1.83 7.52
C ASP A 177 -14.39 -0.45 6.88
N ILE A 178 -13.26 0.21 7.18
CA ILE A 178 -12.92 1.52 6.63
C ILE A 178 -12.36 1.39 5.21
N THR A 179 -11.87 0.21 4.86
CA THR A 179 -11.09 -0.05 3.64
C THR A 179 -11.92 -0.75 2.56
N LYS A 180 -13.10 -0.20 2.21
CA LYS A 180 -14.06 -0.86 1.31
C LYS A 180 -13.76 -0.74 -0.18
N LYS A 181 -12.90 0.19 -0.59
CA LYS A 181 -12.70 0.48 -2.02
C LYS A 181 -12.08 -0.71 -2.76
N LYS A 182 -12.71 -1.10 -3.87
CA LYS A 182 -12.18 -2.10 -4.82
C LYS A 182 -11.28 -1.41 -5.85
N ILE A 183 -10.47 -2.18 -6.59
CA ILE A 183 -9.51 -1.65 -7.57
C ILE A 183 -10.14 -0.67 -8.57
N TYR A 184 -11.35 -0.92 -9.05
CA TYR A 184 -12.04 -0.01 -9.96
C TYR A 184 -12.34 1.36 -9.34
N ASN A 185 -12.56 1.41 -8.02
CA ASN A 185 -12.74 2.68 -7.31
C ASN A 185 -11.41 3.38 -7.06
N LEU A 186 -10.31 2.61 -6.95
CA LEU A 186 -8.97 3.16 -6.80
C LEU A 186 -8.51 3.91 -8.06
N ILE A 187 -8.92 3.45 -9.24
CA ILE A 187 -8.56 4.07 -10.53
C ILE A 187 -9.54 5.16 -10.99
N LYS A 188 -10.61 5.43 -10.24
CA LYS A 188 -11.64 6.39 -10.65
C LYS A 188 -11.10 7.80 -10.84
N ASN A 189 -10.16 8.21 -10.01
CA ASN A 189 -9.58 9.55 -9.98
C ASN A 189 -8.28 9.68 -10.80
N TYR A 190 -7.98 8.69 -11.63
CA TYR A 190 -6.84 8.69 -12.56
C TYR A 190 -7.34 8.76 -14.03
#